data_37949cdc1796e32e29c9d45ebb0b0b0e
#
_entry.id   37949cdc1796e32e29c9d45ebb0b0b0e
#
_cell.length_a   1.000
_cell.length_b   1.000
_cell.length_c   1.000
_cell.angle_alpha   90.00
_cell.angle_beta   90.00
_cell.angle_gamma   90.00
#
_symmetry.space_group_name_H-M   'P 1'
#
loop_
_entity.id
_entity.type
_entity.pdbx_description
1 polymer ?
#
loop_
_entity_poly.entity_id
_entity_poly.type
_entity_poly.pdbx_seq_one_letter_code
_entity_poly.pdbx_strand_id
1 'polypeptide(L)'
;MNRVLYLALALTVAAFASVPTLAAQGARFGLGGGLLAPMSDYKDIDKAGWLATANVEFKIPLSPVGIRVEGLYGQTSHKDFGGSPVDGKTKLIGGIASVVWNVPLPAPLVKPYVLAGGGFYNVKLTAPSAVPPVDTSESKFAYTFGAGLKIGIGPARFFVEGRYASIQTSDVSTKFLPLLVGVTFGSK
;
A
#
# COMPACT_ATOMS: atom_id res chain seq x y z
N MET A 1 3.17 7.58 -25.78
CA MET A 1 3.28 6.85 -24.50
C MET A 1 4.33 7.45 -23.55
N ASN A 2 5.42 8.03 -24.03
CA ASN A 2 6.50 8.55 -23.18
C ASN A 2 6.19 9.86 -22.43
N ARG A 3 5.33 10.74 -22.94
CA ARG A 3 5.01 12.04 -22.30
C ARG A 3 4.29 11.89 -20.96
N VAL A 4 3.40 10.91 -20.83
CA VAL A 4 2.68 10.62 -19.57
C VAL A 4 3.63 10.06 -18.51
N LEU A 5 4.61 9.25 -18.93
CA LEU A 5 5.63 8.70 -18.03
C LEU A 5 6.56 9.81 -17.50
N TYR A 6 6.98 10.75 -18.36
CA TYR A 6 7.80 11.89 -17.93
C TYR A 6 7.03 12.86 -17.04
N LEU A 7 5.74 13.09 -17.29
CA LEU A 7 4.89 13.89 -16.42
C LEU A 7 4.69 13.23 -15.05
N ALA A 8 4.46 11.92 -14.99
CA ALA A 8 4.37 11.17 -13.75
C ALA A 8 5.69 11.21 -12.97
N LEU A 9 6.82 11.03 -13.65
CA LEU A 9 8.15 11.12 -13.05
C LEU A 9 8.46 12.53 -12.55
N ALA A 10 8.12 13.57 -13.32
CA ALA A 10 8.30 14.96 -12.94
C ALA A 10 7.44 15.37 -11.75
N LEU A 11 6.18 14.89 -11.67
CA LEU A 11 5.32 15.09 -10.51
C LEU A 11 5.88 14.40 -9.25
N THR A 12 6.44 13.19 -9.41
CA THR A 12 7.07 12.46 -8.31
C THR A 12 8.30 13.21 -7.80
N VAL A 13 9.15 13.71 -8.69
CA VAL A 13 10.35 14.48 -8.33
C VAL A 13 9.98 15.84 -7.70
N ALA A 14 8.96 16.52 -8.20
CA ALA A 14 8.47 17.77 -7.63
C ALA A 14 7.85 17.57 -6.22
N ALA A 15 7.19 16.46 -5.98
CA ALA A 15 6.70 16.08 -4.66
C ALA A 15 7.85 15.89 -3.65
N PHE A 16 8.98 15.30 -4.09
CA PHE A 16 10.17 15.14 -3.25
C PHE A 16 10.90 16.46 -2.97
N ALA A 17 10.87 17.42 -3.89
CA ALA A 17 11.49 18.75 -3.69
C ALA A 17 10.76 19.59 -2.62
N SER A 18 9.48 19.32 -2.36
CA SER A 18 8.66 20.02 -1.35
C SER A 18 8.76 19.42 0.06
N VAL A 19 9.52 18.31 0.22
CA VAL A 19 9.65 17.56 1.49
C VAL A 19 10.07 18.42 2.68
N PRO A 20 11.06 19.34 2.59
CA PRO A 20 11.50 20.09 3.77
C PRO A 20 10.42 21.03 4.33
N THR A 21 9.58 21.62 3.51
CA THR A 21 8.51 22.53 3.97
C THR A 21 7.34 21.79 4.63
N LEU A 22 6.99 20.62 4.12
CA LEU A 22 5.96 19.75 4.72
C LEU A 22 6.47 19.06 5.99
N ALA A 23 7.74 18.70 6.07
CA ALA A 23 8.36 18.16 7.28
C ALA A 23 8.33 19.16 8.44
N ALA A 24 8.48 20.46 8.16
CA ALA A 24 8.34 21.52 9.16
C ALA A 24 6.95 21.62 9.77
N GLN A 25 5.91 21.10 9.09
CA GLN A 25 4.53 21.05 9.55
C GLN A 25 4.15 19.74 10.27
N GLY A 26 5.12 18.91 10.67
CA GLY A 26 4.85 17.64 11.34
C GLY A 26 4.48 16.48 10.39
N ALA A 27 4.73 16.63 9.10
CA ALA A 27 4.54 15.58 8.11
C ALA A 27 5.74 14.60 8.10
N ARG A 28 5.44 13.33 7.87
CA ARG A 28 6.41 12.25 7.69
C ARG A 28 6.17 11.56 6.37
N PHE A 29 7.24 11.33 5.65
CA PHE A 29 7.23 10.61 4.38
C PHE A 29 7.70 9.18 4.62
N GLY A 30 7.01 8.22 4.05
CA GLY A 30 7.34 6.82 4.17
C GLY A 30 7.42 6.12 2.82
N LEU A 31 8.35 5.19 2.72
CA LEU A 31 8.45 4.24 1.62
C LEU A 31 8.44 2.84 2.21
N GLY A 32 7.71 1.95 1.60
CA GLY A 32 7.63 0.57 2.03
C GLY A 32 7.50 -0.40 0.87
N GLY A 33 7.79 -1.64 1.16
CA GLY A 33 7.56 -2.74 0.25
C GLY A 33 7.26 -4.01 1.04
N GLY A 34 6.71 -5.00 0.38
CA GLY A 34 6.37 -6.22 1.06
C GLY A 34 5.67 -7.25 0.21
N LEU A 35 5.05 -8.19 0.89
CA LEU A 35 4.32 -9.30 0.31
C LEU A 35 2.82 -9.01 0.34
N LEU A 36 2.16 -9.39 -0.73
CA LEU A 36 0.71 -9.37 -0.86
C LEU A 36 0.22 -10.82 -0.86
N ALA A 37 -0.28 -11.27 0.29
CA ALA A 37 -0.82 -12.62 0.43
C ALA A 37 -2.33 -12.63 0.16
N PRO A 38 -2.82 -13.34 -0.87
CA PRO A 38 -4.24 -13.51 -1.11
C PRO A 38 -4.86 -14.38 0.01
N MET A 39 -6.10 -14.03 0.42
CA MET A 39 -6.86 -14.74 1.43
C MET A 39 -8.16 -15.32 0.84
N SER A 40 -8.75 -16.32 1.51
CA SER A 40 -10.00 -17.01 1.11
C SER A 40 -9.86 -17.68 -0.27
N ASP A 41 -10.93 -17.73 -1.04
CA ASP A 41 -11.04 -18.42 -2.34
C ASP A 41 -10.00 -17.92 -3.38
N TYR A 42 -9.44 -16.73 -3.18
CA TYR A 42 -8.38 -16.17 -4.00
C TYR A 42 -7.02 -16.88 -3.82
N LYS A 43 -6.86 -17.61 -2.72
CA LYS A 43 -5.66 -18.40 -2.45
C LYS A 43 -5.44 -19.53 -3.46
N ASP A 44 -6.53 -19.99 -4.07
CA ASP A 44 -6.49 -21.09 -5.04
C ASP A 44 -6.20 -20.63 -6.47
N ILE A 45 -6.36 -19.33 -6.75
CA ILE A 45 -6.20 -18.73 -8.07
C ILE A 45 -4.88 -17.97 -8.21
N ASP A 46 -4.47 -17.23 -7.18
CA ASP A 46 -3.30 -16.34 -7.23
C ASP A 46 -2.16 -16.80 -6.30
N LYS A 47 -0.93 -16.64 -6.79
CA LYS A 47 0.30 -16.75 -5.98
C LYS A 47 0.49 -15.46 -5.18
N ALA A 48 1.22 -15.56 -4.06
CA ALA A 48 1.65 -14.38 -3.33
C ALA A 48 2.41 -13.42 -4.27
N GLY A 49 2.05 -12.14 -4.16
CA GLY A 49 2.66 -11.08 -4.95
C GLY A 49 3.54 -10.18 -4.11
N TRP A 50 4.05 -9.14 -4.73
CA TRP A 50 4.78 -8.07 -4.07
C TRP A 50 3.98 -6.76 -4.15
N LEU A 51 4.26 -5.86 -3.21
CA LEU A 51 3.71 -4.51 -3.26
C LEU A 51 4.74 -3.50 -2.78
N ALA A 52 4.64 -2.29 -3.34
CA ALA A 52 5.39 -1.12 -2.93
C ALA A 52 4.42 -0.02 -2.52
N THR A 53 4.78 0.77 -1.51
CA THR A 53 3.97 1.87 -1.01
C THR A 53 4.79 3.12 -0.81
N ALA A 54 4.14 4.28 -1.04
CA ALA A 54 4.65 5.58 -0.66
C ALA A 54 3.56 6.31 0.13
N ASN A 55 3.90 6.87 1.28
CA ASN A 55 2.93 7.51 2.14
C ASN A 55 3.42 8.82 2.75
N VAL A 56 2.45 9.64 3.13
CA VAL A 56 2.64 10.83 3.97
C VAL A 56 1.77 10.67 5.20
N GLU A 57 2.36 10.79 6.37
CA GLU A 57 1.66 10.73 7.66
C GLU A 57 1.74 12.11 8.34
N PHE A 58 0.59 12.70 8.59
CA PHE A 58 0.41 13.95 9.32
C PHE A 58 0.07 13.64 10.76
N LYS A 59 0.87 14.16 11.69
CA LYS A 59 0.56 14.06 13.11
C LYS A 59 -0.40 15.16 13.53
N ILE A 60 -1.38 14.79 14.35
CA ILE A 60 -2.23 15.77 15.04
C ILE A 60 -1.47 16.21 16.30
N PRO A 61 -1.20 17.53 16.47
CA PRO A 61 -0.51 18.02 17.67
C PRO A 61 -1.24 17.59 18.95
N LEU A 62 -0.48 17.22 19.98
CA LEU A 62 -0.98 16.80 21.29
C LEU A 62 -1.87 15.53 21.27
N SER A 63 -1.91 14.82 20.17
CA SER A 63 -2.70 13.59 20.01
C SER A 63 -1.80 12.39 19.63
N PRO A 64 -2.12 11.19 20.10
CA PRO A 64 -1.48 9.97 19.63
C PRO A 64 -1.96 9.57 18.21
N VAL A 65 -2.92 10.32 17.66
CA VAL A 65 -3.54 10.05 16.37
C VAL A 65 -2.83 10.81 15.26
N GLY A 66 -2.76 10.23 14.07
CA GLY A 66 -2.29 10.84 12.84
C GLY A 66 -3.18 10.44 11.66
N ILE A 67 -3.04 11.14 10.56
CA ILE A 67 -3.69 10.83 9.28
C ILE A 67 -2.59 10.43 8.31
N ARG A 68 -2.74 9.28 7.66
CA ARG A 68 -1.83 8.79 6.62
C ARG A 68 -2.56 8.75 5.30
N VAL A 69 -1.94 9.33 4.28
CA VAL A 69 -2.34 9.16 2.89
C VAL A 69 -1.27 8.33 2.21
N GLU A 70 -1.67 7.29 1.51
CA GLU A 70 -0.77 6.31 0.93
C GLU A 70 -1.17 5.99 -0.51
N GLY A 71 -0.18 5.97 -1.39
CA GLY A 71 -0.26 5.35 -2.71
C GLY A 71 0.40 3.99 -2.68
N LEU A 72 -0.17 3.02 -3.36
CA LEU A 72 0.37 1.68 -3.45
C LEU A 72 0.36 1.15 -4.90
N TYR A 73 1.34 0.32 -5.18
CA TYR A 73 1.44 -0.45 -6.41
C TYR A 73 1.81 -1.89 -6.06
N GLY A 74 1.06 -2.85 -6.58
CA GLY A 74 1.31 -4.28 -6.37
C GLY A 74 1.09 -5.11 -7.61
N GLN A 75 1.67 -6.29 -7.61
CA GLN A 75 1.50 -7.27 -8.68
C GLN A 75 1.45 -8.67 -8.10
N THR A 76 0.45 -9.45 -8.53
CA THR A 76 0.34 -10.89 -8.28
C THR A 76 0.44 -11.64 -9.60
N SER A 77 0.78 -12.94 -9.54
CA SER A 77 0.81 -13.84 -10.68
C SER A 77 -0.18 -14.97 -10.45
N HIS A 78 -0.84 -15.43 -11.52
CA HIS A 78 -1.78 -16.54 -11.44
C HIS A 78 -1.06 -17.87 -11.21
N LYS A 79 -1.75 -18.81 -10.57
CA LYS A 79 -1.29 -20.20 -10.45
C LYS A 79 -1.52 -20.93 -11.78
N ASP A 80 -0.64 -21.89 -12.06
CA ASP A 80 -0.78 -22.77 -13.21
C ASP A 80 -2.01 -23.66 -13.02
N PHE A 81 -2.91 -23.68 -13.98
CA PHE A 81 -4.08 -24.54 -13.98
C PHE A 81 -3.82 -25.76 -14.89
N GLY A 82 -3.97 -26.97 -14.33
CA GLY A 82 -3.90 -28.22 -15.13
C GLY A 82 -2.56 -28.49 -15.81
N GLY A 83 -1.44 -27.99 -15.27
CA GLY A 83 -0.11 -28.22 -15.82
C GLY A 83 0.25 -27.31 -17.01
N SER A 84 -0.63 -26.37 -17.40
CA SER A 84 -0.31 -25.35 -18.40
C SER A 84 -0.03 -24.02 -17.70
N PRO A 85 1.11 -23.35 -18.00
CA PRO A 85 1.39 -22.02 -17.45
C PRO A 85 0.36 -21.02 -17.98
N VAL A 86 -0.42 -20.45 -17.07
CA VAL A 86 -1.33 -19.35 -17.41
C VAL A 86 -0.56 -18.04 -17.22
N ASP A 87 -0.13 -17.44 -18.32
CA ASP A 87 0.51 -16.12 -18.35
C ASP A 87 -0.49 -15.01 -18.00
N GLY A 88 -0.96 -14.98 -16.75
CA GLY A 88 -1.84 -13.96 -16.22
C GLY A 88 -1.16 -13.16 -15.10
N LYS A 89 -1.31 -11.84 -15.13
CA LYS A 89 -0.81 -10.91 -14.11
C LYS A 89 -1.93 -9.99 -13.66
N THR A 90 -2.10 -9.87 -12.35
CA THR A 90 -2.98 -8.86 -11.76
C THR A 90 -2.13 -7.72 -11.23
N LYS A 91 -2.36 -6.52 -11.74
CA LYS A 91 -1.75 -5.29 -11.24
C LYS A 91 -2.76 -4.54 -10.38
N LEU A 92 -2.29 -4.05 -9.24
CA LEU A 92 -3.06 -3.26 -8.29
C LEU A 92 -2.41 -1.89 -8.15
N ILE A 93 -3.18 -0.83 -8.38
CA ILE A 93 -2.78 0.55 -8.10
C ILE A 93 -3.85 1.13 -7.21
N GLY A 94 -3.48 1.74 -6.10
CA GLY A 94 -4.48 2.29 -5.19
C GLY A 94 -4.00 3.49 -4.40
N GLY A 95 -4.98 4.20 -3.85
CA GLY A 95 -4.80 5.28 -2.90
C GLY A 95 -5.69 5.07 -1.69
N ILE A 96 -5.12 5.18 -0.50
CA ILE A 96 -5.79 4.97 0.79
C ILE A 96 -5.55 6.15 1.71
N ALA A 97 -6.58 6.59 2.40
CA ALA A 97 -6.48 7.47 3.56
C ALA A 97 -6.80 6.68 4.82
N SER A 98 -5.95 6.79 5.84
CA SER A 98 -6.05 6.02 7.08
C SER A 98 -5.85 6.92 8.30
N VAL A 99 -6.57 6.60 9.36
CA VAL A 99 -6.29 7.09 10.71
C VAL A 99 -5.28 6.13 11.34
N VAL A 100 -4.21 6.67 11.90
CA VAL A 100 -3.14 5.92 12.57
C VAL A 100 -3.15 6.30 14.04
N TRP A 101 -3.36 5.34 14.91
CA TRP A 101 -3.26 5.54 16.35
C TRP A 101 -1.94 4.94 16.84
N ASN A 102 -1.02 5.81 17.28
CA ASN A 102 0.24 5.40 17.87
C ASN A 102 0.02 5.12 19.35
N VAL A 103 0.19 3.88 19.77
CA VAL A 103 -0.03 3.48 21.17
C VAL A 103 0.98 4.20 22.06
N PRO A 104 0.52 4.95 23.07
CA PRO A 104 1.40 5.70 23.95
C PRO A 104 2.09 4.75 24.93
N LEU A 105 3.26 4.24 24.56
CA LEU A 105 4.11 3.45 25.45
C LEU A 105 5.32 4.27 25.90
N PRO A 106 5.81 4.07 27.13
CA PRO A 106 7.02 4.73 27.62
C PRO A 106 8.32 4.16 27.04
N ALA A 107 8.24 3.58 25.82
CA ALA A 107 9.38 3.02 25.11
C ALA A 107 9.85 4.00 24.01
N PRO A 108 11.04 4.62 24.13
CA PRO A 108 11.48 5.65 23.20
C PRO A 108 11.80 5.11 21.79
N LEU A 109 12.25 3.88 21.71
CA LEU A 109 12.74 3.28 20.46
C LEU A 109 11.65 2.56 19.66
N VAL A 110 10.68 1.92 20.33
CA VAL A 110 9.66 1.09 19.69
C VAL A 110 8.28 1.69 19.94
N LYS A 111 7.55 1.93 18.88
CA LYS A 111 6.19 2.51 18.93
C LYS A 111 5.21 1.61 18.17
N PRO A 112 4.42 0.82 18.89
CA PRO A 112 3.30 0.11 18.28
C PRO A 112 2.26 1.10 17.76
N TYR A 113 1.55 0.71 16.71
CA TYR A 113 0.44 1.48 16.20
C TYR A 113 -0.59 0.56 15.55
N VAL A 114 -1.80 1.05 15.48
CA VAL A 114 -2.86 0.47 14.68
C VAL A 114 -3.36 1.48 13.67
N LEU A 115 -3.91 1.00 12.57
CA LEU A 115 -4.49 1.87 11.55
C LEU A 115 -5.78 1.29 11.02
N ALA A 116 -6.66 2.20 10.59
CA ALA A 116 -7.86 1.85 9.85
C ALA A 116 -8.11 2.92 8.78
N GLY A 117 -8.55 2.51 7.60
CA GLY A 117 -8.75 3.46 6.51
C GLY A 117 -9.56 2.90 5.36
N GLY A 118 -9.79 3.75 4.38
CA GLY A 118 -10.47 3.41 3.15
C GLY A 118 -9.90 4.17 1.96
N GLY A 119 -10.20 3.68 0.78
CA GLY A 119 -9.72 4.27 -0.45
C GLY A 119 -10.18 3.51 -1.68
N PHE A 120 -9.50 3.72 -2.78
CA PHE A 120 -9.84 3.10 -4.05
C PHE A 120 -8.65 2.33 -4.60
N TYR A 121 -8.95 1.15 -5.13
CA TYR A 121 -8.02 0.33 -5.87
C TYR A 121 -8.48 0.20 -7.32
N ASN A 122 -7.56 0.39 -8.24
CA ASN A 122 -7.71 0.00 -9.62
C ASN A 122 -7.05 -1.36 -9.81
N VAL A 123 -7.84 -2.33 -10.20
CA VAL A 123 -7.40 -3.70 -10.47
C VAL A 123 -7.36 -3.90 -11.97
N LYS A 124 -6.18 -4.14 -12.51
CA LYS A 124 -5.98 -4.44 -13.92
C LYS A 124 -5.60 -5.90 -14.10
N LEU A 125 -6.49 -6.66 -14.74
CA LEU A 125 -6.28 -8.04 -15.15
C LEU A 125 -5.77 -8.07 -16.59
N THR A 126 -4.64 -8.72 -16.81
CA THR A 126 -4.10 -8.94 -18.15
C THR A 126 -3.92 -10.44 -18.35
N ALA A 127 -4.67 -11.02 -19.28
CA ALA A 127 -4.57 -12.42 -19.69
C ALA A 127 -4.34 -12.49 -21.22
N PRO A 128 -3.08 -12.42 -21.68
CA PRO A 128 -2.77 -12.41 -23.11
C PRO A 128 -3.06 -13.75 -23.80
N SER A 129 -3.12 -14.85 -23.05
CA SER A 129 -3.40 -16.19 -23.59
C SER A 129 -4.89 -16.49 -23.76
N ALA A 130 -5.78 -15.60 -23.31
CA ALA A 130 -7.22 -15.74 -23.53
C ALA A 130 -7.57 -15.34 -24.97
N VAL A 131 -8.52 -16.03 -25.59
CA VAL A 131 -9.04 -15.70 -26.93
C VAL A 131 -10.53 -15.35 -26.80
N PRO A 132 -10.90 -14.05 -26.91
CA PRO A 132 -10.06 -12.84 -27.13
C PRO A 132 -9.25 -12.44 -25.88
N PRO A 133 -8.13 -11.71 -26.06
CA PRO A 133 -7.34 -11.21 -24.93
C PRO A 133 -8.17 -10.33 -24.00
N VAL A 134 -8.11 -10.60 -22.69
CA VAL A 134 -8.85 -9.83 -21.68
C VAL A 134 -7.94 -8.77 -21.09
N ASP A 135 -8.31 -7.51 -21.19
CA ASP A 135 -7.68 -6.36 -20.56
C ASP A 135 -8.78 -5.53 -19.87
N THR A 136 -9.07 -5.85 -18.62
CA THR A 136 -10.14 -5.20 -17.84
C THR A 136 -9.53 -4.42 -16.70
N SER A 137 -9.98 -3.17 -16.54
CA SER A 137 -9.56 -2.27 -15.46
C SER A 137 -10.78 -1.74 -14.73
N GLU A 138 -10.87 -2.01 -13.44
CA GLU A 138 -11.98 -1.55 -12.60
C GLU A 138 -11.47 -0.87 -11.34
N SER A 139 -12.07 0.28 -11.02
CA SER A 139 -11.82 0.98 -9.75
C SER A 139 -12.86 0.58 -8.72
N LYS A 140 -12.41 0.08 -7.57
CA LYS A 140 -13.26 -0.46 -6.52
C LYS A 140 -12.90 0.17 -5.18
N PHE A 141 -13.92 0.39 -4.35
CA PHE A 141 -13.70 0.84 -2.98
C PHE A 141 -13.11 -0.29 -2.14
N ALA A 142 -12.18 0.08 -1.26
CA ALA A 142 -11.59 -0.84 -0.32
C ALA A 142 -11.45 -0.21 1.07
N TYR A 143 -11.53 -1.06 2.08
CA TYR A 143 -11.19 -0.69 3.45
C TYR A 143 -10.01 -1.54 3.93
N THR A 144 -9.26 -0.98 4.87
CA THR A 144 -8.10 -1.65 5.46
C THR A 144 -8.02 -1.38 6.95
N PHE A 145 -7.53 -2.37 7.69
CA PHE A 145 -7.09 -2.22 9.06
C PHE A 145 -5.82 -3.03 9.28
N GLY A 146 -4.99 -2.52 10.17
CA GLY A 146 -3.73 -3.17 10.42
C GLY A 146 -3.07 -2.70 11.70
N ALA A 147 -1.98 -3.37 12.01
CA ALA A 147 -1.13 -3.06 13.12
C ALA A 147 0.33 -3.14 12.71
N GLY A 148 1.18 -2.38 13.39
CA GLY A 148 2.60 -2.38 13.11
C GLY A 148 3.44 -1.86 14.28
N LEU A 149 4.73 -1.94 14.07
CA LEU A 149 5.75 -1.43 14.96
C LEU A 149 6.62 -0.44 14.21
N LYS A 150 6.86 0.73 14.79
CA LYS A 150 7.85 1.71 14.31
C LYS A 150 9.07 1.65 15.23
N ILE A 151 10.26 1.50 14.67
CA ILE A 151 11.53 1.46 15.40
C ILE A 151 12.34 2.68 14.97
N GLY A 152 12.62 3.58 15.90
CA GLY A 152 13.34 4.83 15.64
C GLY A 152 14.85 4.63 15.73
N ILE A 153 15.58 4.97 14.65
CA ILE A 153 17.04 5.00 14.60
C ILE A 153 17.45 6.34 13.99
N GLY A 154 17.88 7.29 14.82
CA GLY A 154 18.23 8.64 14.38
C GLY A 154 17.04 9.39 13.78
N PRO A 155 17.21 10.00 12.60
CA PRO A 155 16.13 10.73 11.91
C PRO A 155 15.12 9.80 11.19
N ALA A 156 15.50 8.56 10.96
CA ALA A 156 14.69 7.55 10.29
C ALA A 156 13.91 6.69 11.29
N ARG A 157 12.77 6.17 10.84
CA ARG A 157 11.99 5.16 11.56
C ARG A 157 11.67 4.02 10.62
N PHE A 158 12.14 2.86 10.95
CA PHE A 158 11.76 1.63 10.29
C PHE A 158 10.39 1.19 10.79
N PHE A 159 9.61 0.58 9.91
CA PHE A 159 8.34 -0.02 10.31
C PHE A 159 8.19 -1.43 9.75
N VAL A 160 7.47 -2.24 10.52
CA VAL A 160 6.93 -3.53 10.08
C VAL A 160 5.43 -3.45 10.33
N GLU A 161 4.62 -3.82 9.33
CA GLU A 161 3.18 -3.63 9.37
C GLU A 161 2.47 -4.80 8.70
N GLY A 162 1.46 -5.35 9.38
CA GLY A 162 0.52 -6.31 8.82
C GLY A 162 -0.84 -5.67 8.67
N ARG A 163 -1.49 -5.85 7.52
CA ARG A 163 -2.82 -5.30 7.23
C ARG A 163 -3.78 -6.38 6.78
N TYR A 164 -5.03 -6.15 7.02
CA TYR A 164 -6.14 -6.78 6.32
C TYR A 164 -6.73 -5.75 5.35
N ALA A 165 -6.88 -6.11 4.10
CA ALA A 165 -7.50 -5.27 3.08
C ALA A 165 -8.63 -6.05 2.40
N SER A 166 -9.78 -5.42 2.27
CA SER A 166 -10.94 -5.97 1.57
C SER A 166 -11.39 -5.01 0.50
N ILE A 167 -11.35 -5.46 -0.74
CA ILE A 167 -11.81 -4.73 -1.91
C ILE A 167 -13.25 -5.17 -2.18
N GLN A 168 -14.18 -4.22 -2.15
CA GLN A 168 -15.60 -4.50 -2.37
C GLN A 168 -15.88 -4.62 -3.87
N THR A 169 -16.29 -5.80 -4.28
CA THR A 169 -16.79 -6.09 -5.63
C THR A 169 -18.27 -6.48 -5.52
N SER A 170 -19.07 -6.23 -6.55
CA SER A 170 -20.52 -6.43 -6.53
C SER A 170 -20.94 -7.83 -6.12
N ASP A 171 -20.14 -8.85 -6.42
CA ASP A 171 -20.51 -10.27 -6.19
C ASP A 171 -19.54 -11.02 -5.26
N VAL A 172 -18.27 -10.60 -5.16
CA VAL A 172 -17.25 -11.29 -4.33
C VAL A 172 -16.26 -10.29 -3.73
N SER A 173 -16.10 -10.30 -2.43
CA SER A 173 -15.07 -9.48 -1.76
C SER A 173 -13.69 -10.10 -1.92
N THR A 174 -12.78 -9.40 -2.55
CA THR A 174 -11.37 -9.81 -2.64
C THR A 174 -10.62 -9.39 -1.39
N LYS A 175 -10.07 -10.37 -0.66
CA LYS A 175 -9.38 -10.15 0.62
C LYS A 175 -7.89 -10.41 0.48
N PHE A 176 -7.09 -9.51 1.04
CA PHE A 176 -5.63 -9.60 1.04
C PHE A 176 -5.05 -9.37 2.43
N LEU A 177 -3.90 -9.99 2.68
CA LEU A 177 -3.06 -9.74 3.85
C LEU A 177 -1.72 -9.14 3.39
N PRO A 178 -1.62 -7.81 3.25
CA PRO A 178 -0.34 -7.14 3.01
C PRO A 178 0.57 -7.23 4.23
N LEU A 179 1.81 -7.67 4.04
CA LEU A 179 2.88 -7.63 5.02
C LEU A 179 3.95 -6.68 4.50
N LEU A 180 4.19 -5.59 5.20
CA LEU A 180 5.01 -4.48 4.76
C LEU A 180 6.18 -4.24 5.71
N VAL A 181 7.31 -3.91 5.11
CA VAL A 181 8.45 -3.30 5.81
C VAL A 181 8.82 -2.00 5.11
N GLY A 182 9.32 -1.04 5.85
CA GLY A 182 9.69 0.22 5.23
C GLY A 182 10.36 1.19 6.18
N VAL A 183 10.54 2.41 5.68
CA VAL A 183 11.20 3.48 6.40
C VAL A 183 10.39 4.77 6.26
N THR A 184 10.33 5.55 7.35
CA THR A 184 9.72 6.88 7.36
C THR A 184 10.74 7.92 7.76
N PHE A 185 10.70 9.06 7.09
CA PHE A 185 11.53 10.24 7.32
C PHE A 185 10.67 11.43 7.67
N GLY A 186 11.20 12.40 8.40
CA GLY A 186 10.52 13.64 8.72
C GLY A 186 10.70 14.09 10.16
N SER A 187 10.23 15.29 10.46
CA SER A 187 10.38 15.94 11.76
C SER A 187 9.75 15.12 12.90
N LYS A 188 10.36 15.30 14.09
CA LYS A 188 9.84 14.78 15.37
C LYS A 188 8.53 15.45 15.74
#